data_28405388c353ce819ac1b59da98146ea
#
_entry.id   28405388c353ce819ac1b59da98146ea
#
_cell.length_a   1.000
_cell.length_b   1.000
_cell.length_c   1.000
_cell.angle_alpha   90.00
_cell.angle_beta   90.00
_cell.angle_gamma   90.00
#
_symmetry.space_group_name_H-M   'P 1'
#
loop_
_entity.id
_entity.type
_entity.pdbx_description
1 polymer ?
#
loop_
_entity_poly.entity_id
_entity_poly.type
_entity_poly.pdbx_seq_one_letter_code
_entity_poly.pdbx_strand_id
1 'polypeptide(L)'
;MSRRRRNAYSSYYGSRGGSRGLADWFGLLALLCMLVCSVILLVRVLGAGVLTTALTVVLILVLVLLNGLHAFVQLPVRRNVAGKLICAVVALVLSAAMIFTSTAAGSLMKFLSNITSGGSAKTTTCVVVRADDPAETVNDTFGYTYGILETLDRENTDAALSHIEDGMGQVKTAGFGTLTQLADALLNRQVDAVILNNSYFSVLKGTEGYQSFSKDTKVIYRFSIDKADPEPIAPNANISREPFVVYCSGTDERVDYIPLNSRSDTNILAVVNPSTHQILLVSTPRDYYLPLPSYGQKDKLTHFGLYGIEESIKGLEQLYNVDVNYYARVHFAGLVGVIDALGGIDVNSDVAFNTVGMEVPDEDGSGNFHFAAYSFQKGVNHLDGRQALAFARERDAFDDGDMQRGRNQMLVVQGIVNKAASPAILKSYQDVLAAASDSIATNMPKEDIISLVKMQLQDMSGWNITTYGLAGENSADYCYSLGNDARYAVVRPNEQMVATAQDLIQQVLRGETPTVNP
;
A
#
# COMPACT_ATOMS: atom_id res chain seq x y z
N MET A 1 -104.12 12.14 33.89
CA MET A 1 -102.98 13.01 34.11
C MET A 1 -101.71 12.28 33.68
N SER A 2 -101.22 12.65 32.50
CA SER A 2 -100.08 12.02 31.83
C SER A 2 -98.86 12.89 31.94
N ARG A 3 -97.75 12.35 32.50
CA ARG A 3 -96.42 13.00 32.47
C ARG A 3 -95.53 12.24 31.44
N ARG A 4 -95.31 12.90 30.33
CA ARG A 4 -94.33 12.51 29.30
C ARG A 4 -92.90 12.54 29.86
N ARG A 5 -92.18 11.41 29.81
CA ARG A 5 -90.73 11.35 29.98
C ARG A 5 -90.08 11.68 28.62
N ARG A 6 -89.29 12.76 28.57
CA ARG A 6 -88.38 13.08 27.45
C ARG A 6 -87.07 12.34 27.69
N ASN A 7 -86.76 11.42 26.80
CA ASN A 7 -85.43 10.79 26.71
C ASN A 7 -84.50 11.81 26.01
N ALA A 8 -83.49 12.30 26.76
CA ALA A 8 -82.35 13.04 26.19
C ALA A 8 -81.31 12.04 25.70
N TYR A 9 -81.22 11.82 24.40
CA TYR A 9 -80.02 11.20 23.79
C TYR A 9 -78.95 12.26 23.76
N SER A 10 -78.01 12.23 24.69
CA SER A 10 -76.75 12.97 24.69
C SER A 10 -75.82 12.27 23.68
N SER A 11 -75.57 12.91 22.57
CA SER A 11 -74.59 12.50 21.58
C SER A 11 -73.18 12.65 22.16
N TYR A 12 -72.58 11.50 22.48
CA TYR A 12 -71.17 11.40 22.80
C TYR A 12 -70.34 11.41 21.51
N TYR A 13 -70.17 12.54 20.86
CA TYR A 13 -69.09 12.81 19.91
C TYR A 13 -68.02 13.64 20.63
N GLY A 14 -67.25 12.97 21.47
CA GLY A 14 -66.02 13.56 21.95
C GLY A 14 -64.99 13.58 20.83
N SER A 15 -64.68 14.76 20.34
CA SER A 15 -63.53 14.97 19.45
C SER A 15 -62.26 14.61 20.23
N ARG A 16 -61.73 13.41 19.99
CA ARG A 16 -60.41 13.00 20.50
C ARG A 16 -59.32 13.56 19.59
N GLY A 17 -59.14 14.86 19.56
CA GLY A 17 -57.91 15.50 19.16
C GLY A 17 -56.96 15.52 20.38
N GLY A 18 -56.43 14.40 20.79
CA GLY A 18 -55.36 14.40 21.82
C GLY A 18 -54.12 15.08 21.25
N SER A 19 -53.71 16.20 21.85
CA SER A 19 -52.42 16.81 21.57
C SER A 19 -51.32 15.77 21.73
N ARG A 20 -50.45 15.61 20.73
CA ARG A 20 -49.28 14.70 20.80
C ARG A 20 -48.43 15.15 21.98
N GLY A 21 -48.16 14.24 22.91
CA GLY A 21 -47.30 14.51 24.08
C GLY A 21 -45.84 14.66 23.64
N LEU A 22 -44.98 15.22 24.47
CA LEU A 22 -43.54 15.37 24.24
C LEU A 22 -42.87 14.03 23.83
N ALA A 23 -43.31 12.91 24.43
CA ALA A 23 -42.82 11.58 24.10
C ALA A 23 -43.14 11.15 22.65
N ASP A 24 -44.31 11.55 22.11
CA ASP A 24 -44.69 11.24 20.73
C ASP A 24 -43.84 12.06 19.75
N TRP A 25 -43.55 13.34 20.05
CA TRP A 25 -42.67 14.16 19.23
C TRP A 25 -41.23 13.66 19.26
N PHE A 26 -40.72 13.25 20.43
CA PHE A 26 -39.39 12.65 20.55
C PHE A 26 -39.27 11.34 19.76
N GLY A 27 -40.29 10.47 19.86
CA GLY A 27 -40.35 9.22 19.09
C GLY A 27 -40.41 9.43 17.58
N LEU A 28 -41.15 10.45 17.11
CA LEU A 28 -41.19 10.80 15.67
C LEU A 28 -39.87 11.38 15.18
N LEU A 29 -39.21 12.21 15.98
CA LEU A 29 -37.88 12.73 15.65
C LEU A 29 -36.85 11.59 15.55
N ALA A 30 -36.86 10.64 16.49
CA ALA A 30 -36.01 9.46 16.45
C ALA A 30 -36.29 8.57 15.21
N LEU A 31 -37.56 8.44 14.80
CA LEU A 31 -37.93 7.73 13.58
C LEU A 31 -37.37 8.42 12.34
N LEU A 32 -37.51 9.74 12.25
CA LEU A 32 -36.98 10.52 11.13
C LEU A 32 -35.45 10.37 11.06
N CYS A 33 -34.76 10.50 12.20
CA CYS A 33 -33.32 10.31 12.31
C CYS A 33 -32.90 8.91 11.81
N MET A 34 -33.58 7.85 12.27
CA MET A 34 -33.29 6.47 11.88
C MET A 34 -33.53 6.23 10.39
N LEU A 35 -34.59 6.81 9.81
CA LEU A 35 -34.89 6.76 8.37
C LEU A 35 -33.77 7.42 7.55
N VAL A 36 -33.37 8.64 7.94
CA VAL A 36 -32.28 9.36 7.24
C VAL A 36 -30.99 8.58 7.31
N CYS A 37 -30.63 8.08 8.51
CA CYS A 37 -29.42 7.26 8.69
C CYS A 37 -29.47 5.95 7.88
N SER A 38 -30.65 5.31 7.78
CA SER A 38 -30.85 4.11 6.95
C SER A 38 -30.61 4.39 5.46
N VAL A 39 -31.12 5.53 4.96
CA VAL A 39 -30.89 5.94 3.56
C VAL A 39 -29.42 6.25 3.31
N ILE A 40 -28.78 7.02 4.21
CA ILE A 40 -27.34 7.34 4.11
C ILE A 40 -26.51 6.06 4.09
N LEU A 41 -26.78 5.13 5.01
CA LEU A 41 -26.09 3.85 5.07
C LEU A 41 -26.26 3.07 3.77
N LEU A 42 -27.50 2.97 3.26
CA LEU A 42 -27.79 2.23 2.04
C LEU A 42 -27.07 2.83 0.83
N VAL A 43 -27.11 4.16 0.66
CA VAL A 43 -26.41 4.84 -0.45
C VAL A 43 -24.91 4.63 -0.37
N ARG A 44 -24.30 4.74 0.83
CA ARG A 44 -22.87 4.56 1.03
C ARG A 44 -22.43 3.11 0.79
N VAL A 45 -23.17 2.15 1.32
CA VAL A 45 -22.86 0.71 1.18
C VAL A 45 -23.05 0.24 -0.27
N LEU A 46 -24.11 0.69 -0.94
CA LEU A 46 -24.32 0.40 -2.38
C LEU A 46 -23.23 1.03 -3.24
N GLY A 47 -22.88 2.30 -2.94
CA GLY A 47 -21.79 3.00 -3.64
C GLY A 47 -20.41 2.35 -3.42
N ALA A 48 -20.16 1.79 -2.24
CA ALA A 48 -18.94 1.04 -1.96
C ALA A 48 -18.89 -0.33 -2.67
N GLY A 49 -20.04 -0.87 -3.07
CA GLY A 49 -20.09 -2.14 -3.80
C GLY A 49 -19.55 -3.37 -3.05
N VAL A 50 -19.30 -3.29 -1.73
CA VAL A 50 -18.64 -4.35 -0.93
C VAL A 50 -19.58 -5.52 -0.60
N LEU A 51 -20.90 -5.30 -0.56
CA LEU A 51 -21.86 -6.36 -0.25
C LEU A 51 -22.27 -7.15 -1.49
N THR A 52 -22.48 -8.45 -1.30
CA THR A 52 -23.12 -9.28 -2.32
C THR A 52 -24.60 -8.91 -2.47
N THR A 53 -25.22 -9.28 -3.60
CA THR A 53 -26.66 -9.02 -3.84
C THR A 53 -27.52 -9.61 -2.73
N ALA A 54 -27.21 -10.82 -2.26
CA ALA A 54 -27.96 -11.47 -1.17
C ALA A 54 -27.84 -10.68 0.14
N LEU A 55 -26.64 -10.28 0.55
CA LEU A 55 -26.42 -9.48 1.77
C LEU A 55 -27.05 -8.08 1.65
N THR A 56 -27.04 -7.49 0.46
CA THR A 56 -27.71 -6.20 0.19
C THR A 56 -29.21 -6.31 0.39
N VAL A 57 -29.84 -7.37 -0.14
CA VAL A 57 -31.28 -7.61 0.06
C VAL A 57 -31.60 -7.82 1.54
N VAL A 58 -30.79 -8.62 2.26
CA VAL A 58 -30.93 -8.81 3.70
C VAL A 58 -30.82 -7.49 4.46
N LEU A 59 -29.83 -6.66 4.13
CA LEU A 59 -29.68 -5.33 4.74
C LEU A 59 -30.92 -4.47 4.52
N ILE A 60 -31.45 -4.39 3.30
CA ILE A 60 -32.67 -3.63 2.99
C ILE A 60 -33.83 -4.14 3.83
N LEU A 61 -34.02 -5.46 3.88
CA LEU A 61 -35.12 -6.07 4.66
C LEU A 61 -34.99 -5.76 6.15
N VAL A 62 -33.79 -5.83 6.71
CA VAL A 62 -33.51 -5.50 8.13
C VAL A 62 -33.81 -4.02 8.39
N LEU A 63 -33.35 -3.10 7.51
CA LEU A 63 -33.61 -1.67 7.68
C LEU A 63 -35.13 -1.35 7.57
N VAL A 64 -35.84 -1.97 6.65
CA VAL A 64 -37.30 -1.82 6.51
C VAL A 64 -38.01 -2.36 7.76
N LEU A 65 -37.60 -3.54 8.26
CA LEU A 65 -38.18 -4.14 9.46
C LEU A 65 -37.95 -3.26 10.70
N LEU A 66 -36.73 -2.77 10.91
CA LEU A 66 -36.37 -1.92 12.05
C LEU A 66 -37.16 -0.59 12.03
N ASN A 67 -37.21 0.08 10.90
CA ASN A 67 -37.96 1.32 10.73
C ASN A 67 -39.47 1.06 10.87
N GLY A 68 -40.01 -0.03 10.31
CA GLY A 68 -41.40 -0.43 10.44
C GLY A 68 -41.81 -0.76 11.87
N LEU A 69 -40.97 -1.50 12.61
CA LEU A 69 -41.19 -1.81 14.02
C LEU A 69 -41.19 -0.55 14.88
N HIS A 70 -40.23 0.34 14.66
CA HIS A 70 -40.18 1.62 15.38
C HIS A 70 -41.43 2.47 15.08
N ALA A 71 -41.80 2.62 13.81
CA ALA A 71 -43.01 3.35 13.40
C ALA A 71 -44.25 2.75 14.05
N PHE A 72 -44.38 1.42 14.09
CA PHE A 72 -45.52 0.73 14.71
C PHE A 72 -45.62 1.02 16.23
N VAL A 73 -44.50 1.08 16.96
CA VAL A 73 -44.50 1.43 18.39
C VAL A 73 -44.90 2.89 18.62
N GLN A 74 -44.57 3.80 17.69
CA GLN A 74 -44.88 5.23 17.79
C GLN A 74 -46.32 5.60 17.38
N LEU A 75 -47.13 4.62 16.97
CA LEU A 75 -48.53 4.89 16.59
C LEU A 75 -49.29 5.59 17.73
N PRO A 76 -50.15 6.58 17.41
CA PRO A 76 -50.88 7.37 18.43
C PRO A 76 -51.85 6.53 19.29
N VAL A 77 -52.31 5.39 18.76
CA VAL A 77 -53.23 4.48 19.45
C VAL A 77 -52.59 3.80 20.67
N ARG A 78 -51.24 3.67 20.70
CA ARG A 78 -50.52 3.06 21.80
C ARG A 78 -50.26 4.05 22.94
N ARG A 79 -50.73 3.74 24.13
CA ARG A 79 -50.63 4.63 25.33
C ARG A 79 -49.39 4.39 26.20
N ASN A 80 -48.52 3.40 25.84
CA ASN A 80 -47.35 3.08 26.63
C ASN A 80 -46.22 4.08 26.40
N VAL A 81 -46.15 5.15 27.18
CA VAL A 81 -45.12 6.20 27.08
C VAL A 81 -43.72 5.64 27.32
N ALA A 82 -43.54 4.78 28.33
CA ALA A 82 -42.23 4.18 28.61
C ALA A 82 -41.70 3.34 27.43
N GLY A 83 -42.56 2.51 26.82
CA GLY A 83 -42.22 1.73 25.63
C GLY A 83 -41.82 2.60 24.43
N LYS A 84 -42.50 3.73 24.22
CA LYS A 84 -42.16 4.70 23.17
C LYS A 84 -40.79 5.34 23.39
N LEU A 85 -40.47 5.75 24.61
CA LEU A 85 -39.18 6.35 24.96
C LEU A 85 -38.02 5.34 24.83
N ILE A 86 -38.20 4.10 25.33
CA ILE A 86 -37.18 3.05 25.17
C ILE A 86 -36.91 2.78 23.69
N CYS A 87 -37.98 2.63 22.88
CA CYS A 87 -37.85 2.39 21.46
C CYS A 87 -37.15 3.57 20.73
N ALA A 88 -37.42 4.82 21.14
CA ALA A 88 -36.76 5.99 20.58
C ALA A 88 -35.26 6.03 20.93
N VAL A 89 -34.88 5.68 22.17
CA VAL A 89 -33.46 5.58 22.56
C VAL A 89 -32.75 4.48 21.75
N VAL A 90 -33.37 3.30 21.61
CA VAL A 90 -32.81 2.21 20.80
C VAL A 90 -32.64 2.66 19.33
N ALA A 91 -33.62 3.39 18.77
CA ALA A 91 -33.50 3.91 17.40
C ALA A 91 -32.36 4.89 17.24
N LEU A 92 -32.09 5.75 18.24
CA LEU A 92 -30.95 6.67 18.21
C LEU A 92 -29.60 5.92 18.32
N VAL A 93 -29.52 4.87 19.13
CA VAL A 93 -28.32 4.03 19.20
C VAL A 93 -28.07 3.32 17.87
N LEU A 94 -29.12 2.77 17.25
CA LEU A 94 -29.04 2.16 15.92
C LEU A 94 -28.66 3.20 14.84
N SER A 95 -29.18 4.40 14.92
CA SER A 95 -28.81 5.51 14.01
C SER A 95 -27.32 5.85 14.13
N ALA A 96 -26.77 5.91 15.34
CA ALA A 96 -25.34 6.12 15.57
C ALA A 96 -24.49 4.98 14.97
N ALA A 97 -24.91 3.73 15.15
CA ALA A 97 -24.26 2.58 14.53
C ALA A 97 -24.31 2.64 12.99
N MET A 98 -25.45 3.06 12.41
CA MET A 98 -25.59 3.23 10.96
C MET A 98 -24.67 4.32 10.42
N ILE A 99 -24.52 5.45 11.12
CA ILE A 99 -23.58 6.51 10.75
C ILE A 99 -22.16 5.99 10.82
N PHE A 100 -21.78 5.30 11.90
CA PHE A 100 -20.46 4.70 12.03
C PHE A 100 -20.14 3.75 10.86
N THR A 101 -21.04 2.83 10.52
CA THR A 101 -20.86 1.93 9.38
C THR A 101 -20.79 2.68 8.03
N SER A 102 -21.56 3.76 7.89
CA SER A 102 -21.54 4.62 6.70
C SER A 102 -20.21 5.36 6.52
N THR A 103 -19.62 5.87 7.61
CA THR A 103 -18.28 6.50 7.58
C THR A 103 -17.20 5.48 7.24
N ALA A 104 -17.33 4.27 7.76
CA ALA A 104 -16.46 3.15 7.44
C ALA A 104 -16.42 2.83 5.93
N ALA A 105 -17.58 2.69 5.31
CA ALA A 105 -17.68 2.46 3.87
C ALA A 105 -17.05 3.61 3.07
N GLY A 106 -17.22 4.86 3.53
CA GLY A 106 -16.61 6.03 2.91
C GLY A 106 -15.08 6.04 3.01
N SER A 107 -14.54 5.67 4.17
CA SER A 107 -13.08 5.57 4.38
C SER A 107 -12.45 4.49 3.50
N LEU A 108 -13.10 3.32 3.38
CA LEU A 108 -12.65 2.27 2.47
C LEU A 108 -12.59 2.74 1.02
N MET A 109 -13.62 3.46 0.56
CA MET A 109 -13.66 3.96 -0.81
C MET A 109 -12.59 5.02 -1.08
N LYS A 110 -12.32 5.90 -0.12
CA LYS A 110 -11.23 6.89 -0.20
C LYS A 110 -9.88 6.19 -0.25
N PHE A 111 -9.64 5.21 0.62
CA PHE A 111 -8.43 4.41 0.62
C PHE A 111 -8.21 3.73 -0.74
N LEU A 112 -9.20 2.98 -1.24
CA LEU A 112 -9.09 2.31 -2.53
C LEU A 112 -8.78 3.29 -3.66
N SER A 113 -9.44 4.47 -3.67
CA SER A 113 -9.13 5.51 -4.62
C SER A 113 -7.67 5.97 -4.52
N ASN A 114 -7.15 6.21 -3.32
CA ASN A 114 -5.78 6.70 -3.14
C ASN A 114 -4.73 5.69 -3.62
N ILE A 115 -4.85 4.41 -3.27
CA ILE A 115 -3.84 3.40 -3.63
C ILE A 115 -3.90 2.98 -5.10
N THR A 116 -5.07 3.11 -5.76
CA THR A 116 -5.26 2.70 -7.15
C THR A 116 -5.13 3.85 -8.16
N SER A 117 -5.28 5.10 -7.72
CA SER A 117 -5.17 6.29 -8.58
C SER A 117 -3.76 6.87 -8.66
N GLY A 118 -2.74 6.11 -8.24
CA GLY A 118 -1.36 6.63 -8.20
C GLY A 118 -1.17 7.88 -7.32
N GLY A 119 -2.20 8.27 -6.55
CA GLY A 119 -2.21 9.52 -5.79
C GLY A 119 -1.06 9.69 -4.80
N SER A 120 -0.41 8.57 -4.43
CA SER A 120 0.81 8.56 -3.62
C SER A 120 2.08 8.30 -4.46
N ALA A 121 1.95 7.97 -5.74
CA ALA A 121 3.07 7.62 -6.60
C ALA A 121 3.61 8.86 -7.32
N LYS A 122 4.82 9.26 -6.99
CA LYS A 122 5.49 10.44 -7.56
C LYS A 122 6.91 10.12 -7.95
N THR A 123 7.42 10.89 -8.90
CA THR A 123 8.85 10.95 -9.18
C THR A 123 9.34 12.34 -8.88
N THR A 124 10.41 12.47 -8.11
CA THR A 124 11.02 13.75 -7.79
C THR A 124 12.38 13.85 -8.44
N THR A 125 12.54 14.83 -9.30
CA THR A 125 13.81 15.21 -9.94
C THR A 125 14.40 16.40 -9.21
N CYS A 126 15.71 16.38 -8.99
CA CYS A 126 16.44 17.38 -8.23
C CYS A 126 17.44 18.11 -9.12
N VAL A 127 17.58 19.41 -8.92
CA VAL A 127 18.75 20.18 -9.37
C VAL A 127 19.75 20.21 -8.23
N VAL A 128 20.94 19.70 -8.48
CA VAL A 128 22.00 19.50 -7.50
C VAL A 128 23.25 20.24 -7.92
N VAL A 129 23.82 20.94 -6.99
CA VAL A 129 25.12 21.63 -7.13
C VAL A 129 26.08 21.13 -6.07
N ARG A 130 27.36 21.45 -6.19
CA ARG A 130 28.33 21.15 -5.11
C ARG A 130 27.98 21.89 -3.83
N ALA A 131 28.37 21.34 -2.70
CA ALA A 131 28.09 21.94 -1.38
C ALA A 131 28.71 23.36 -1.23
N ASP A 132 29.84 23.62 -1.90
CA ASP A 132 30.55 24.90 -1.90
C ASP A 132 30.06 25.89 -2.99
N ASP A 133 29.05 25.51 -3.76
CA ASP A 133 28.49 26.37 -4.82
C ASP A 133 27.65 27.51 -4.20
N PRO A 134 27.76 28.77 -4.73
CA PRO A 134 27.01 29.90 -4.19
C PRO A 134 25.51 29.86 -4.49
N ALA A 135 25.05 29.09 -5.49
CA ALA A 135 23.65 29.03 -5.86
C ALA A 135 22.79 28.41 -4.75
N GLU A 136 21.69 29.06 -4.36
CA GLU A 136 20.72 28.60 -3.39
C GLU A 136 19.36 28.24 -4.05
N THR A 137 19.13 28.78 -5.24
CA THR A 137 17.91 28.52 -6.02
C THR A 137 18.26 28.24 -7.47
N VAL A 138 17.34 27.71 -8.25
CA VAL A 138 17.52 27.47 -9.67
C VAL A 138 17.76 28.78 -10.44
N ASN A 139 17.23 29.92 -9.99
CA ASN A 139 17.44 31.21 -10.62
C ASN A 139 18.88 31.73 -10.49
N ASP A 140 19.64 31.25 -9.51
CA ASP A 140 21.05 31.63 -9.32
C ASP A 140 21.96 30.87 -10.29
N THR A 141 21.44 29.91 -11.05
CA THR A 141 22.22 29.07 -11.98
C THR A 141 22.24 29.61 -13.44
N PHE A 142 21.90 30.87 -13.64
CA PHE A 142 21.96 31.47 -14.97
C PHE A 142 23.37 31.35 -15.57
N GLY A 143 23.44 30.74 -16.75
CA GLY A 143 24.70 30.49 -17.46
C GLY A 143 25.41 29.19 -17.06
N TYR A 144 24.89 28.41 -16.09
CA TYR A 144 25.44 27.12 -15.73
C TYR A 144 25.28 26.10 -16.86
N THR A 145 26.19 25.13 -16.87
CA THR A 145 26.06 23.90 -17.67
C THR A 145 25.49 22.79 -16.80
N TYR A 146 24.35 22.23 -17.21
CA TYR A 146 23.67 21.16 -16.54
C TYR A 146 24.12 19.81 -17.08
N GLY A 147 24.65 18.94 -16.20
CA GLY A 147 24.86 17.53 -16.49
C GLY A 147 23.54 16.78 -16.45
N ILE A 148 23.31 15.93 -17.43
CA ILE A 148 22.10 15.09 -17.53
C ILE A 148 22.46 13.68 -17.94
N LEU A 149 21.65 12.69 -17.53
CA LEU A 149 21.74 11.31 -18.01
C LEU A 149 21.11 11.21 -19.42
N GLU A 150 21.78 10.52 -20.33
CA GLU A 150 21.32 10.39 -21.72
C GLU A 150 20.18 9.38 -21.88
N THR A 151 20.18 8.30 -21.10
CA THR A 151 19.25 7.17 -21.23
C THR A 151 18.43 6.89 -19.99
N LEU A 152 19.05 6.98 -18.82
CA LEU A 152 18.39 6.70 -17.55
C LEU A 152 17.50 7.87 -17.15
N ASP A 153 16.21 7.59 -16.89
CA ASP A 153 15.20 8.55 -16.40
C ASP A 153 15.04 9.81 -17.29
N ARG A 154 15.19 9.63 -18.61
CA ARG A 154 15.20 10.73 -19.57
C ARG A 154 13.91 11.54 -19.59
N GLU A 155 12.76 10.89 -19.50
CA GLU A 155 11.44 11.54 -19.49
C GLU A 155 11.33 12.57 -18.34
N ASN A 156 11.73 12.19 -17.12
CA ASN A 156 11.68 13.09 -15.96
C ASN A 156 12.75 14.19 -16.04
N THR A 157 13.92 13.88 -16.62
CA THR A 157 14.98 14.86 -16.87
C THR A 157 14.51 15.91 -17.87
N ASP A 158 13.86 15.52 -18.98
CA ASP A 158 13.35 16.44 -19.98
C ASP A 158 12.22 17.33 -19.44
N ALA A 159 11.33 16.76 -18.62
CA ALA A 159 10.29 17.54 -17.96
C ALA A 159 10.89 18.58 -16.99
N ALA A 160 11.92 18.21 -16.23
CA ALA A 160 12.62 19.13 -15.34
C ALA A 160 13.35 20.23 -16.12
N LEU A 161 14.02 19.89 -17.22
CA LEU A 161 14.66 20.86 -18.12
C LEU A 161 13.66 21.86 -18.68
N SER A 162 12.54 21.38 -19.22
CA SER A 162 11.49 22.25 -19.75
C SER A 162 10.98 23.23 -18.70
N HIS A 163 10.77 22.76 -17.46
CA HIS A 163 10.34 23.66 -16.37
C HIS A 163 11.39 24.71 -16.01
N ILE A 164 12.68 24.38 -16.04
CA ILE A 164 13.78 25.30 -15.79
C ILE A 164 13.85 26.32 -16.93
N GLU A 165 13.73 25.88 -18.18
CA GLU A 165 13.80 26.73 -19.38
C GLU A 165 12.61 27.68 -19.48
N ASP A 166 11.42 27.30 -19.01
CA ASP A 166 10.25 28.20 -18.92
C ASP A 166 10.52 29.42 -18.02
N GLY A 167 11.34 29.24 -16.97
CA GLY A 167 11.69 30.31 -16.04
C GLY A 167 12.91 31.15 -16.45
N MET A 168 13.92 30.52 -17.06
CA MET A 168 15.24 31.15 -17.30
C MET A 168 15.64 31.25 -18.77
N GLY A 169 14.86 30.66 -19.70
CA GLY A 169 15.24 30.46 -21.09
C GLY A 169 16.18 29.27 -21.28
N GLN A 170 16.65 29.09 -22.51
CA GLN A 170 17.44 27.92 -22.89
C GLN A 170 18.70 27.77 -22.04
N VAL A 171 18.91 26.55 -21.46
CA VAL A 171 20.07 26.21 -20.65
C VAL A 171 21.06 25.33 -21.42
N LYS A 172 22.35 25.40 -21.03
CA LYS A 172 23.37 24.50 -21.58
C LYS A 172 23.31 23.15 -20.89
N THR A 173 23.39 22.09 -21.70
CA THR A 173 23.40 20.70 -21.16
C THR A 173 24.62 19.95 -21.65
N ALA A 174 25.10 19.01 -20.81
CA ALA A 174 26.12 18.01 -21.14
C ALA A 174 25.59 16.62 -20.78
N GLY A 175 25.60 15.68 -21.74
CA GLY A 175 25.09 14.32 -21.58
C GLY A 175 26.13 13.36 -20.98
N PHE A 176 25.69 12.47 -20.09
CA PHE A 176 26.50 11.41 -19.48
C PHE A 176 25.77 10.07 -19.59
N GLY A 177 26.54 9.01 -19.90
CA GLY A 177 25.98 7.68 -20.11
C GLY A 177 25.59 6.96 -18.82
N THR A 178 26.22 7.31 -17.68
CA THR A 178 26.04 6.62 -16.41
C THR A 178 25.94 7.56 -15.21
N LEU A 179 25.35 7.07 -14.13
CA LEU A 179 25.16 7.84 -12.90
C LEU A 179 26.51 8.23 -12.26
N THR A 180 27.52 7.35 -12.32
CA THR A 180 28.86 7.63 -11.79
C THR A 180 29.57 8.70 -12.59
N GLN A 181 29.52 8.65 -13.92
CA GLN A 181 30.08 9.71 -14.79
C GLN A 181 29.42 11.07 -14.52
N LEU A 182 28.09 11.09 -14.32
CA LEU A 182 27.36 12.32 -13.99
C LEU A 182 27.81 12.89 -12.63
N ALA A 183 27.97 12.03 -11.62
CA ALA A 183 28.44 12.42 -10.30
C ALA A 183 29.89 12.95 -10.36
N ASP A 184 30.77 12.27 -11.08
CA ASP A 184 32.17 12.70 -11.28
C ASP A 184 32.24 14.04 -11.98
N ALA A 185 31.42 14.26 -13.01
CA ALA A 185 31.39 15.53 -13.74
C ALA A 185 31.03 16.71 -12.84
N LEU A 186 30.09 16.55 -11.91
CA LEU A 186 29.75 17.56 -10.92
C LEU A 186 30.88 17.79 -9.91
N LEU A 187 31.40 16.72 -9.31
CA LEU A 187 32.44 16.81 -8.28
C LEU A 187 33.75 17.37 -8.83
N ASN A 188 34.11 17.02 -10.09
CA ASN A 188 35.30 17.48 -10.78
C ASN A 188 35.12 18.82 -11.55
N ARG A 189 33.98 19.52 -11.34
CA ARG A 189 33.70 20.83 -11.94
C ARG A 189 33.70 20.85 -13.48
N GLN A 190 33.34 19.72 -14.12
CA GLN A 190 33.13 19.65 -15.57
C GLN A 190 31.75 20.21 -15.95
N VAL A 191 30.79 20.13 -15.03
CA VAL A 191 29.49 20.77 -15.07
C VAL A 191 29.24 21.54 -13.77
N ASP A 192 28.37 22.54 -13.83
CA ASP A 192 28.08 23.40 -12.68
C ASP A 192 26.96 22.85 -11.81
N ALA A 193 25.95 22.25 -12.45
CA ALA A 193 24.82 21.59 -11.81
C ALA A 193 24.52 20.27 -12.49
N VAL A 194 23.78 19.38 -11.83
CA VAL A 194 23.24 18.16 -12.45
C VAL A 194 21.75 18.03 -12.15
N ILE A 195 21.03 17.42 -13.11
CA ILE A 195 19.63 17.05 -12.94
C ILE A 195 19.57 15.54 -12.73
N LEU A 196 19.05 15.12 -11.59
CA LEU A 196 18.95 13.70 -11.27
C LEU A 196 17.73 13.39 -10.39
N ASN A 197 17.25 12.17 -10.52
CA ASN A 197 16.16 11.66 -9.67
C ASN A 197 16.61 11.58 -8.21
N ASN A 198 15.72 11.94 -7.29
CA ASN A 198 16.00 11.90 -5.86
C ASN A 198 16.44 10.49 -5.39
N SER A 199 15.93 9.43 -6.01
CA SER A 199 16.27 8.04 -5.67
C SER A 199 17.73 7.68 -5.99
N TYR A 200 18.41 8.44 -6.85
CA TYR A 200 19.81 8.17 -7.21
C TYR A 200 20.79 8.50 -6.10
N PHE A 201 20.42 9.36 -5.16
CA PHE A 201 21.23 9.57 -3.96
C PHE A 201 21.44 8.28 -3.15
N SER A 202 20.42 7.44 -3.07
CA SER A 202 20.52 6.15 -2.37
C SER A 202 21.40 5.14 -3.14
N VAL A 203 21.36 5.20 -4.47
CA VAL A 203 22.25 4.41 -5.34
C VAL A 203 23.70 4.81 -5.13
N LEU A 204 24.00 6.11 -5.24
CA LEU A 204 25.36 6.64 -5.05
C LEU A 204 25.87 6.36 -3.62
N LYS A 205 25.04 6.52 -2.59
CA LYS A 205 25.39 6.17 -1.20
C LYS A 205 25.82 4.71 -1.05
N GLY A 206 25.22 3.80 -1.81
CA GLY A 206 25.58 2.37 -1.83
C GLY A 206 26.72 2.01 -2.78
N THR A 207 27.26 2.97 -3.55
CA THR A 207 28.31 2.76 -4.54
C THR A 207 29.66 3.16 -3.96
N GLU A 208 30.66 2.28 -4.10
CA GLU A 208 32.02 2.54 -3.63
C GLU A 208 32.58 3.81 -4.30
N GLY A 209 33.18 4.69 -3.51
CA GLY A 209 33.70 5.99 -3.97
C GLY A 209 32.70 7.15 -3.92
N TYR A 210 31.40 6.89 -3.81
CA TYR A 210 30.35 7.93 -3.86
C TYR A 210 29.52 8.07 -2.57
N GLN A 211 29.90 7.39 -1.48
CA GLN A 211 29.15 7.38 -0.22
C GLN A 211 28.98 8.79 0.38
N SER A 212 29.91 9.72 0.09
CA SER A 212 29.88 11.11 0.54
C SER A 212 29.11 12.06 -0.39
N PHE A 213 28.63 11.61 -1.56
CA PHE A 213 28.03 12.47 -2.58
C PHE A 213 26.96 13.41 -2.00
N SER A 214 26.08 12.92 -1.13
CA SER A 214 25.04 13.74 -0.47
C SER A 214 25.60 14.79 0.52
N LYS A 215 26.85 14.63 0.99
CA LYS A 215 27.53 15.61 1.87
C LYS A 215 28.32 16.62 1.05
N ASP A 216 28.82 16.20 -0.11
CA ASP A 216 29.66 17.00 -1.02
C ASP A 216 28.80 17.85 -1.98
N THR A 217 27.47 17.67 -1.93
CA THR A 217 26.50 18.35 -2.78
C THR A 217 25.33 18.90 -1.98
N LYS A 218 24.57 19.82 -2.59
CA LYS A 218 23.30 20.32 -2.07
C LYS A 218 22.23 20.36 -3.16
N VAL A 219 20.99 20.08 -2.77
CA VAL A 219 19.82 20.21 -3.64
C VAL A 219 19.30 21.62 -3.54
N ILE A 220 19.27 22.34 -4.67
CA ILE A 220 18.77 23.72 -4.74
C ILE A 220 17.34 23.83 -5.30
N TYR A 221 16.86 22.75 -5.95
CA TYR A 221 15.49 22.68 -6.46
C TYR A 221 14.98 21.24 -6.51
N ARG A 222 13.69 21.06 -6.21
CA ARG A 222 12.98 19.78 -6.33
C ARG A 222 11.77 19.97 -7.22
N PHE A 223 11.66 19.12 -8.23
CA PHE A 223 10.55 19.08 -9.16
C PHE A 223 9.85 17.72 -9.05
N SER A 224 8.57 17.71 -8.65
CA SER A 224 7.78 16.50 -8.55
C SER A 224 6.83 16.37 -9.72
N ILE A 225 6.84 15.23 -10.36
CA ILE A 225 5.97 14.87 -11.48
C ILE A 225 4.98 13.84 -10.97
N ASP A 226 3.69 14.13 -11.11
CA ASP A 226 2.63 13.15 -10.88
C ASP A 226 2.61 12.20 -12.08
N LYS A 227 2.81 10.91 -11.85
CA LYS A 227 2.71 9.89 -12.91
C LYS A 227 1.25 9.52 -13.12
N ALA A 228 0.90 9.27 -14.38
CA ALA A 228 -0.40 8.71 -14.73
C ALA A 228 -0.60 7.34 -14.05
N ASP A 229 -1.86 7.00 -13.76
CA ASP A 229 -2.22 5.71 -13.19
C ASP A 229 -1.70 4.59 -14.10
N PRO A 230 -0.89 3.66 -13.59
CA PRO A 230 -0.42 2.56 -14.41
C PRO A 230 -1.58 1.62 -14.75
N GLU A 231 -1.71 1.33 -16.05
CA GLU A 231 -2.69 0.36 -16.53
C GLU A 231 -2.33 -1.06 -16.03
N PRO A 232 -3.33 -1.92 -15.78
CA PRO A 232 -3.07 -3.34 -15.50
C PRO A 232 -2.28 -3.97 -16.65
N ILE A 233 -1.20 -4.68 -16.34
CA ILE A 233 -0.28 -5.25 -17.34
C ILE A 233 -0.96 -6.43 -18.07
N ALA A 234 -1.66 -7.27 -17.31
CA ALA A 234 -2.44 -8.38 -17.82
C ALA A 234 -3.71 -8.53 -16.95
N PRO A 235 -4.83 -7.87 -17.30
CA PRO A 235 -6.03 -7.90 -16.48
C PRO A 235 -6.56 -9.34 -16.39
N ASN A 236 -6.88 -9.76 -15.16
CA ASN A 236 -7.53 -11.03 -14.89
C ASN A 236 -9.05 -10.84 -14.92
N ALA A 237 -9.76 -11.63 -15.73
CA ALA A 237 -11.21 -11.50 -15.91
C ALA A 237 -12.01 -11.84 -14.64
N ASN A 238 -11.48 -12.68 -13.73
CA ASN A 238 -12.19 -13.12 -12.52
C ASN A 238 -11.26 -13.36 -11.32
N ILE A 239 -10.69 -12.25 -10.81
CA ILE A 239 -9.70 -12.27 -9.73
C ILE A 239 -10.16 -12.98 -8.44
N SER A 240 -11.46 -13.15 -8.21
CA SER A 240 -11.98 -13.86 -7.05
C SER A 240 -12.05 -15.39 -7.25
N ARG A 241 -11.71 -15.89 -8.43
CA ARG A 241 -11.77 -17.34 -8.77
C ARG A 241 -10.56 -17.85 -9.52
N GLU A 242 -9.97 -17.02 -10.38
CA GLU A 242 -8.82 -17.38 -11.20
C GLU A 242 -7.52 -16.98 -10.51
N PRO A 243 -6.46 -17.79 -10.65
CA PRO A 243 -5.18 -17.45 -10.07
C PRO A 243 -4.58 -16.21 -10.76
N PHE A 244 -3.79 -15.45 -10.00
CA PHE A 244 -3.10 -14.27 -10.48
C PHE A 244 -1.76 -14.09 -9.77
N VAL A 245 -0.89 -13.27 -10.34
CA VAL A 245 0.46 -12.99 -9.84
C VAL A 245 0.59 -11.51 -9.52
N VAL A 246 1.10 -11.21 -8.31
CA VAL A 246 1.39 -9.86 -7.84
C VAL A 246 2.88 -9.70 -7.57
N TYR A 247 3.51 -8.71 -8.17
CA TYR A 247 4.86 -8.31 -7.82
C TYR A 247 4.83 -7.37 -6.59
N CYS A 248 5.33 -7.85 -5.46
CA CYS A 248 5.49 -7.08 -4.24
C CYS A 248 6.90 -6.46 -4.21
N SER A 249 6.96 -5.13 -4.35
CA SER A 249 8.20 -4.35 -4.37
C SER A 249 8.31 -3.49 -3.12
N GLY A 250 9.43 -3.58 -2.40
CA GLY A 250 9.74 -2.75 -1.23
C GLY A 250 10.89 -1.79 -1.52
N THR A 251 10.74 -0.52 -1.11
CA THR A 251 11.79 0.50 -1.21
C THR A 251 12.14 1.10 0.15
N ASP A 252 13.43 1.40 0.37
CA ASP A 252 13.95 2.05 1.59
C ASP A 252 14.10 3.58 1.42
N GLU A 253 13.45 4.17 0.41
CA GLU A 253 13.46 5.62 0.22
C GLU A 253 12.76 6.32 1.39
N ARG A 254 13.42 7.33 1.97
CA ARG A 254 12.88 8.13 3.08
C ARG A 254 12.17 9.37 2.55
N VAL A 255 11.02 9.17 1.90
CA VAL A 255 10.19 10.23 1.30
C VAL A 255 8.73 10.03 1.69
N ASP A 256 7.94 11.10 1.66
CA ASP A 256 6.52 11.10 2.05
C ASP A 256 5.59 10.64 0.91
N TYR A 257 6.14 9.99 -0.11
CA TYR A 257 5.42 9.46 -1.27
C TYR A 257 6.05 8.14 -1.73
N ILE A 258 5.40 7.41 -2.63
CA ILE A 258 5.92 6.15 -3.15
C ILE A 258 6.63 6.43 -4.48
N PRO A 259 7.99 6.37 -4.53
CA PRO A 259 8.71 6.61 -5.77
C PRO A 259 8.56 5.41 -6.70
N LEU A 260 8.07 5.63 -7.92
CA LEU A 260 7.94 4.57 -8.93
C LEU A 260 9.29 4.23 -9.58
N ASN A 261 10.16 5.24 -9.73
CA ASN A 261 11.50 5.08 -10.28
C ASN A 261 12.53 5.08 -9.14
N SER A 262 12.62 3.99 -8.39
CA SER A 262 13.62 3.81 -7.34
C SER A 262 14.00 2.35 -7.20
N ARG A 263 15.09 2.08 -6.47
CA ARG A 263 15.50 0.70 -6.21
C ARG A 263 14.39 -0.13 -5.58
N SER A 264 14.34 -1.40 -5.97
CA SER A 264 13.51 -2.41 -5.32
C SER A 264 14.38 -3.26 -4.42
N ASP A 265 14.37 -2.96 -3.12
CA ASP A 265 15.16 -3.68 -2.12
C ASP A 265 14.48 -4.96 -1.63
N THR A 266 13.18 -5.12 -1.93
CA THR A 266 12.40 -6.34 -1.75
C THR A 266 11.74 -6.70 -3.07
N ASN A 267 11.94 -7.94 -3.53
CA ASN A 267 11.40 -8.45 -4.78
C ASN A 267 10.73 -9.80 -4.51
N ILE A 268 9.43 -9.79 -4.28
CA ILE A 268 8.63 -10.99 -3.98
C ILE A 268 7.54 -11.12 -5.04
N LEU A 269 7.44 -12.29 -5.69
CA LEU A 269 6.24 -12.66 -6.43
C LEU A 269 5.27 -13.37 -5.49
N ALA A 270 4.06 -12.85 -5.37
CA ALA A 270 2.94 -13.51 -4.70
C ALA A 270 2.03 -14.13 -5.76
N VAL A 271 2.05 -15.46 -5.84
CA VAL A 271 1.15 -16.22 -6.72
C VAL A 271 -0.06 -16.62 -5.90
N VAL A 272 -1.21 -16.06 -6.23
CA VAL A 272 -2.44 -16.19 -5.47
C VAL A 272 -3.45 -17.04 -6.22
N ASN A 273 -3.97 -18.09 -5.60
CA ASN A 273 -5.08 -18.87 -6.13
C ASN A 273 -6.29 -18.78 -5.17
N PRO A 274 -7.27 -17.92 -5.49
CA PRO A 274 -8.44 -17.70 -4.64
C PRO A 274 -9.32 -18.93 -4.50
N SER A 275 -9.42 -19.75 -5.54
CA SER A 275 -10.27 -20.95 -5.52
C SER A 275 -9.78 -22.03 -4.56
N THR A 276 -8.48 -22.08 -4.30
CA THR A 276 -7.84 -23.06 -3.40
C THR A 276 -7.35 -22.43 -2.09
N HIS A 277 -7.50 -21.11 -1.92
CA HIS A 277 -6.96 -20.32 -0.79
C HIS A 277 -5.46 -20.56 -0.58
N GLN A 278 -4.71 -20.60 -1.68
CA GLN A 278 -3.27 -20.80 -1.65
C GLN A 278 -2.53 -19.54 -2.09
N ILE A 279 -1.44 -19.24 -1.40
CA ILE A 279 -0.49 -18.19 -1.76
C ILE A 279 0.92 -18.80 -1.75
N LEU A 280 1.65 -18.61 -2.83
CA LEU A 280 3.09 -18.89 -2.89
C LEU A 280 3.83 -17.55 -2.93
N LEU A 281 4.73 -17.33 -1.97
CA LEU A 281 5.63 -16.19 -1.97
C LEU A 281 7.01 -16.64 -2.44
N VAL A 282 7.49 -16.05 -3.55
CA VAL A 282 8.81 -16.32 -4.12
C VAL A 282 9.68 -15.09 -3.96
N SER A 283 10.70 -15.16 -3.11
CA SER A 283 11.65 -14.04 -2.89
C SER A 283 12.86 -14.18 -3.79
N THR A 284 13.14 -13.12 -4.56
CA THR A 284 14.29 -13.01 -5.46
C THR A 284 15.34 -12.09 -4.84
N PRO A 285 16.61 -12.48 -4.72
CA PRO A 285 17.68 -11.63 -4.23
C PRO A 285 17.76 -10.31 -5.02
N ARG A 286 17.84 -9.18 -4.33
CA ARG A 286 17.87 -7.86 -4.98
C ARG A 286 19.09 -7.65 -5.89
N ASP A 287 20.19 -8.33 -5.59
CA ASP A 287 21.44 -8.22 -6.33
C ASP A 287 21.57 -9.30 -7.45
N TYR A 288 20.47 -10.01 -7.79
CA TYR A 288 20.45 -10.93 -8.96
C TYR A 288 20.86 -10.18 -10.22
N TYR A 289 21.88 -10.73 -10.90
CA TYR A 289 22.45 -10.15 -12.11
C TYR A 289 21.73 -10.70 -13.34
N LEU A 290 20.79 -9.90 -13.84
CA LEU A 290 19.85 -10.28 -14.88
C LEU A 290 19.99 -9.42 -16.13
N PRO A 291 19.57 -9.90 -17.31
CA PRO A 291 19.36 -9.05 -18.47
C PRO A 291 18.29 -8.01 -18.17
N LEU A 292 18.57 -6.74 -18.44
CA LEU A 292 17.64 -5.63 -18.38
C LEU A 292 16.77 -5.67 -19.65
N PRO A 293 15.47 -6.01 -19.57
CA PRO A 293 14.68 -6.44 -20.73
C PRO A 293 14.61 -5.41 -21.87
N SER A 294 14.39 -4.14 -21.53
CA SER A 294 14.23 -3.08 -22.53
C SER A 294 15.54 -2.55 -23.09
N TYR A 295 16.69 -2.90 -22.50
CA TYR A 295 17.99 -2.32 -22.86
C TYR A 295 19.00 -3.34 -23.38
N GLY A 296 18.74 -4.65 -23.23
CA GLY A 296 19.63 -5.71 -23.69
C GLY A 296 21.00 -5.78 -22.98
N GLN A 297 21.14 -5.04 -21.88
CA GLN A 297 22.31 -4.99 -21.02
C GLN A 297 22.03 -5.78 -19.73
N LYS A 298 23.04 -5.93 -18.85
CA LYS A 298 22.84 -6.59 -17.55
C LYS A 298 22.98 -5.61 -16.40
N ASP A 299 22.14 -5.82 -15.39
CA ASP A 299 22.20 -5.04 -14.15
C ASP A 299 21.71 -5.89 -12.97
N LYS A 300 21.79 -5.34 -11.76
CA LYS A 300 21.16 -5.90 -10.57
C LYS A 300 19.65 -5.71 -10.63
N LEU A 301 18.88 -6.70 -10.21
CA LEU A 301 17.41 -6.60 -10.15
C LEU A 301 16.94 -5.35 -9.38
N THR A 302 17.63 -4.98 -8.28
CA THR A 302 17.29 -3.76 -7.52
C THR A 302 17.37 -2.49 -8.37
N HIS A 303 18.26 -2.44 -9.36
CA HIS A 303 18.43 -1.30 -10.25
C HIS A 303 17.38 -1.25 -11.38
N PHE A 304 16.70 -2.34 -11.68
CA PHE A 304 15.61 -2.35 -12.67
C PHE A 304 14.54 -1.32 -12.32
N GLY A 305 14.25 -1.17 -11.00
CA GLY A 305 13.31 -0.17 -10.51
C GLY A 305 13.70 1.28 -10.79
N LEU A 306 14.98 1.59 -11.12
CA LEU A 306 15.41 2.92 -11.53
C LEU A 306 14.85 3.32 -12.90
N TYR A 307 14.56 2.31 -13.74
CA TYR A 307 13.95 2.46 -15.08
C TYR A 307 12.42 2.39 -15.03
N GLY A 308 11.85 2.21 -13.84
CA GLY A 308 10.42 2.06 -13.60
C GLY A 308 10.08 0.66 -13.08
N ILE A 309 8.91 0.56 -12.43
CA ILE A 309 8.45 -0.71 -11.85
C ILE A 309 8.19 -1.76 -12.94
N GLU A 310 7.78 -1.32 -14.13
CA GLU A 310 7.50 -2.18 -15.30
C GLU A 310 8.75 -2.93 -15.77
N GLU A 311 9.92 -2.31 -15.66
CA GLU A 311 11.17 -2.97 -16.02
C GLU A 311 11.51 -4.10 -15.03
N SER A 312 11.25 -3.87 -13.72
CA SER A 312 11.39 -4.94 -12.71
C SER A 312 10.42 -6.10 -12.99
N ILE A 313 9.18 -5.78 -13.37
CA ILE A 313 8.17 -6.79 -13.72
C ILE A 313 8.62 -7.62 -14.91
N LYS A 314 8.98 -7.00 -16.04
CA LYS A 314 9.49 -7.69 -17.23
C LYS A 314 10.68 -8.59 -16.91
N GLY A 315 11.60 -8.12 -16.04
CA GLY A 315 12.74 -8.92 -15.61
C GLY A 315 12.33 -10.18 -14.85
N LEU A 316 11.35 -10.08 -13.97
CA LEU A 316 10.81 -11.23 -13.23
C LEU A 316 9.96 -12.15 -14.10
N GLU A 317 9.18 -11.61 -15.04
CA GLU A 317 8.44 -12.39 -16.03
C GLU A 317 9.37 -13.24 -16.88
N GLN A 318 10.48 -12.67 -17.36
CA GLN A 318 11.50 -13.43 -18.09
C GLN A 318 12.19 -14.48 -17.22
N LEU A 319 12.51 -14.14 -15.95
CA LEU A 319 13.17 -15.06 -15.02
C LEU A 319 12.30 -16.28 -14.71
N TYR A 320 11.00 -16.05 -14.47
CA TYR A 320 10.09 -17.10 -14.00
C TYR A 320 9.19 -17.68 -15.10
N ASN A 321 9.23 -17.15 -16.31
CA ASN A 321 8.35 -17.54 -17.42
C ASN A 321 6.88 -17.53 -17.00
N VAL A 322 6.43 -16.41 -16.45
CA VAL A 322 5.06 -16.18 -15.96
C VAL A 322 4.65 -14.73 -16.19
N ASP A 323 3.40 -14.51 -16.54
CA ASP A 323 2.85 -13.15 -16.63
C ASP A 323 2.55 -12.60 -15.22
N VAL A 324 2.92 -11.36 -14.95
CA VAL A 324 2.61 -10.63 -13.72
C VAL A 324 1.40 -9.75 -13.96
N ASN A 325 0.30 -10.00 -13.24
CA ASN A 325 -0.95 -9.27 -13.44
C ASN A 325 -0.93 -7.89 -12.78
N TYR A 326 -0.39 -7.83 -11.56
CA TYR A 326 -0.43 -6.62 -10.74
C TYR A 326 0.89 -6.41 -10.00
N TYR A 327 1.07 -5.19 -9.48
CA TYR A 327 2.08 -4.92 -8.49
C TYR A 327 1.51 -4.29 -7.22
N ALA A 328 2.22 -4.43 -6.13
CA ALA A 328 2.06 -3.70 -4.89
C ALA A 328 3.42 -3.15 -4.46
N ARG A 329 3.61 -1.84 -4.52
CA ARG A 329 4.83 -1.18 -4.10
C ARG A 329 4.64 -0.51 -2.75
N VAL A 330 5.57 -0.76 -1.83
CA VAL A 330 5.48 -0.29 -0.44
C VAL A 330 6.80 0.37 -0.04
N HIS A 331 6.75 1.50 0.64
CA HIS A 331 7.93 2.02 1.32
C HIS A 331 7.98 1.53 2.77
N PHE A 332 9.19 1.30 3.28
CA PHE A 332 9.37 0.63 4.58
C PHE A 332 8.80 1.42 5.77
N ALA A 333 8.86 2.76 5.75
CA ALA A 333 8.26 3.56 6.83
C ALA A 333 6.74 3.38 6.92
N GLY A 334 6.06 3.22 5.77
CA GLY A 334 4.62 2.96 5.74
C GLY A 334 4.25 1.57 6.26
N LEU A 335 5.11 0.58 6.04
CA LEU A 335 4.90 -0.77 6.59
C LEU A 335 4.79 -0.76 8.11
N VAL A 336 5.59 0.07 8.81
CA VAL A 336 5.52 0.25 10.27
C VAL A 336 4.11 0.68 10.69
N GLY A 337 3.57 1.74 10.06
CA GLY A 337 2.23 2.24 10.39
C GLY A 337 1.12 1.21 10.16
N VAL A 338 1.22 0.44 9.06
CA VAL A 338 0.24 -0.62 8.75
C VAL A 338 0.27 -1.72 9.80
N ILE A 339 1.46 -2.19 10.20
CA ILE A 339 1.60 -3.25 11.20
C ILE A 339 1.12 -2.77 12.58
N ASP A 340 1.44 -1.54 12.97
CA ASP A 340 0.98 -0.95 14.24
C ASP A 340 -0.55 -0.81 14.24
N ALA A 341 -1.15 -0.37 13.15
CA ALA A 341 -2.59 -0.29 12.98
C ALA A 341 -3.28 -1.66 13.03
N LEU A 342 -2.62 -2.73 12.55
CA LEU A 342 -3.08 -4.12 12.71
C LEU A 342 -3.02 -4.60 14.18
N GLY A 343 -2.37 -3.84 15.07
CA GLY A 343 -2.10 -4.25 16.46
C GLY A 343 -0.97 -5.28 16.54
N GLY A 344 0.01 -5.20 15.66
CA GLY A 344 1.13 -6.12 15.53
C GLY A 344 0.80 -7.38 14.71
N ILE A 345 1.85 -8.10 14.33
CA ILE A 345 1.77 -9.35 13.57
C ILE A 345 2.53 -10.47 14.28
N ASP A 346 2.11 -11.71 14.05
CA ASP A 346 2.83 -12.89 14.51
C ASP A 346 3.71 -13.44 13.39
N VAL A 347 5.02 -13.56 13.68
CA VAL A 347 6.02 -14.06 12.75
C VAL A 347 6.69 -15.30 13.35
N ASN A 348 6.68 -16.41 12.62
CA ASN A 348 7.31 -17.65 13.05
C ASN A 348 8.73 -17.74 12.49
N SER A 349 9.72 -17.30 13.26
CA SER A 349 11.12 -17.29 12.86
C SER A 349 11.76 -18.68 12.93
N ASP A 350 12.50 -19.06 11.88
CA ASP A 350 13.23 -20.33 11.83
C ASP A 350 14.49 -20.33 12.73
N VAL A 351 15.00 -19.13 13.04
CA VAL A 351 16.23 -18.93 13.80
C VAL A 351 16.05 -17.86 14.87
N ALA A 352 16.84 -17.94 15.94
CA ALA A 352 16.98 -16.86 16.91
C ALA A 352 18.14 -15.95 16.49
N PHE A 353 17.95 -14.62 16.57
CA PHE A 353 19.00 -13.66 16.24
C PHE A 353 18.80 -12.32 16.95
N ASN A 354 19.88 -11.54 17.00
CA ASN A 354 19.86 -10.14 17.42
C ASN A 354 20.18 -9.27 16.20
N THR A 355 19.47 -8.16 16.02
CA THR A 355 19.83 -7.20 14.96
C THR A 355 21.10 -6.45 15.34
N VAL A 356 21.89 -6.08 14.34
CA VAL A 356 23.06 -5.19 14.54
C VAL A 356 22.64 -3.80 14.99
N GLY A 357 21.38 -3.43 14.72
CA GLY A 357 20.76 -2.16 15.09
C GLY A 357 20.38 -1.33 13.87
N MET A 358 19.36 -0.52 14.05
CA MET A 358 18.89 0.41 13.04
C MET A 358 18.67 1.81 13.62
N GLU A 359 18.82 2.83 12.80
CA GLU A 359 18.44 4.19 13.17
C GLU A 359 16.92 4.28 13.32
N VAL A 360 16.46 4.68 14.48
CA VAL A 360 15.05 4.89 14.82
C VAL A 360 14.86 6.35 15.22
N PRO A 361 13.84 7.06 14.71
CA PRO A 361 13.55 8.42 15.15
C PRO A 361 13.24 8.46 16.64
N ASP A 362 13.72 9.50 17.32
CA ASP A 362 13.39 9.75 18.72
C ASP A 362 11.89 10.07 18.86
N GLU A 363 11.28 9.57 19.94
CA GLU A 363 9.84 9.76 20.18
C GLU A 363 9.48 11.19 20.67
N ASP A 364 10.49 11.99 20.97
CA ASP A 364 10.32 13.36 21.51
C ASP A 364 10.02 14.42 20.41
N GLY A 365 9.96 14.02 19.14
CA GLY A 365 9.72 14.91 18.02
C GLY A 365 10.91 15.85 17.69
N SER A 366 12.08 15.60 18.26
CA SER A 366 13.29 16.42 18.04
C SER A 366 13.86 16.30 16.61
N GLY A 367 13.43 15.27 15.85
CA GLY A 367 14.00 14.92 14.56
C GLY A 367 15.36 14.21 14.67
N ASN A 368 15.80 13.88 15.89
CA ASN A 368 17.00 13.09 16.14
C ASN A 368 16.72 11.60 15.94
N PHE A 369 17.81 10.81 15.86
CA PHE A 369 17.75 9.36 15.70
C PHE A 369 18.66 8.71 16.74
N HIS A 370 18.21 7.57 17.25
CA HIS A 370 19.03 6.69 18.08
C HIS A 370 19.15 5.31 17.45
N PHE A 371 20.15 4.54 17.85
CA PHE A 371 20.30 3.16 17.41
C PHE A 371 19.49 2.23 18.32
N ALA A 372 18.57 1.46 17.74
CA ALA A 372 17.82 0.43 18.43
C ALA A 372 18.19 -0.95 17.90
N ALA A 373 18.50 -1.88 18.79
CA ALA A 373 18.73 -3.29 18.49
C ALA A 373 17.59 -4.13 19.08
N TYR A 374 17.16 -5.15 18.35
CA TYR A 374 16.07 -6.04 18.72
C TYR A 374 16.56 -7.49 18.80
N SER A 375 15.93 -8.27 19.67
CA SER A 375 16.20 -9.71 19.83
C SER A 375 14.98 -10.51 19.43
N PHE A 376 15.17 -11.51 18.58
CA PHE A 376 14.12 -12.39 18.09
C PHE A 376 14.43 -13.84 18.46
N GLN A 377 13.39 -14.57 18.83
CA GLN A 377 13.50 -15.98 19.22
C GLN A 377 13.16 -16.88 18.03
N LYS A 378 13.69 -18.09 18.01
CA LYS A 378 13.17 -19.15 17.15
C LYS A 378 11.74 -19.49 17.56
N GLY A 379 10.83 -19.58 16.57
CA GLY A 379 9.39 -19.79 16.81
C GLY A 379 8.62 -18.47 16.65
N VAL A 380 7.44 -18.42 17.26
CA VAL A 380 6.51 -17.29 17.10
C VAL A 380 7.00 -16.07 17.89
N ASN A 381 7.15 -14.94 17.20
CA ASN A 381 7.40 -13.62 17.75
C ASN A 381 6.20 -12.72 17.44
N HIS A 382 5.68 -12.01 18.45
CA HIS A 382 4.70 -10.95 18.22
C HIS A 382 5.44 -9.63 18.01
N LEU A 383 5.32 -9.04 16.82
CA LEU A 383 6.12 -7.89 16.38
C LEU A 383 5.21 -6.67 16.18
N ASP A 384 5.59 -5.54 16.76
CA ASP A 384 5.10 -4.23 16.35
C ASP A 384 5.73 -3.81 15.00
N GLY A 385 5.34 -2.66 14.47
CA GLY A 385 5.81 -2.20 13.16
C GLY A 385 7.33 -1.99 13.10
N ARG A 386 7.95 -1.43 14.16
CA ARG A 386 9.40 -1.20 14.22
C ARG A 386 10.18 -2.50 14.33
N GLN A 387 9.70 -3.41 15.17
CA GLN A 387 10.28 -4.75 15.31
C GLN A 387 10.18 -5.54 14.01
N ALA A 388 9.04 -5.49 13.33
CA ALA A 388 8.84 -6.15 12.04
C ALA A 388 9.74 -5.56 10.95
N LEU A 389 9.94 -4.24 10.93
CA LEU A 389 10.89 -3.60 10.02
C LEU A 389 12.33 -4.02 10.31
N ALA A 390 12.75 -4.05 11.58
CA ALA A 390 14.08 -4.51 11.99
C ALA A 390 14.28 -5.99 11.61
N PHE A 391 13.27 -6.84 11.84
CA PHE A 391 13.27 -8.26 11.46
C PHE A 391 13.45 -8.45 9.95
N ALA A 392 12.72 -7.66 9.13
CA ALA A 392 12.74 -7.75 7.67
C ALA A 392 14.00 -7.16 7.01
N ARG A 393 14.73 -6.28 7.71
CA ARG A 393 15.92 -5.60 7.16
C ARG A 393 17.24 -6.25 7.59
N GLU A 394 17.23 -7.05 8.64
CA GLU A 394 18.46 -7.63 9.18
C GLU A 394 19.11 -8.59 8.18
N ARG A 395 20.39 -8.40 7.97
CA ARG A 395 21.25 -9.23 7.12
C ARG A 395 22.62 -9.52 7.76
N ASP A 396 23.14 -8.55 8.51
CA ASP A 396 24.53 -8.59 9.00
C ASP A 396 24.69 -9.55 10.20
N ALA A 397 23.57 -9.97 10.79
CA ALA A 397 23.52 -11.01 11.81
C ALA A 397 23.60 -12.45 11.26
N PHE A 398 23.65 -12.63 9.93
CA PHE A 398 23.60 -13.95 9.29
C PHE A 398 24.73 -14.17 8.31
N ASP A 399 25.23 -15.41 8.27
CA ASP A 399 26.28 -15.82 7.33
C ASP A 399 25.81 -15.74 5.87
N ASP A 400 24.52 -16.02 5.60
CA ASP A 400 23.89 -15.97 4.28
C ASP A 400 23.16 -14.63 4.01
N GLY A 401 23.35 -13.64 4.87
CA GLY A 401 23.00 -12.23 4.76
C GLY A 401 21.68 -11.93 4.03
N ASP A 402 21.80 -11.59 2.75
CA ASP A 402 20.66 -11.20 1.90
C ASP A 402 19.62 -12.33 1.69
N MET A 403 20.04 -13.60 1.74
CA MET A 403 19.12 -14.74 1.58
C MET A 403 18.22 -14.86 2.82
N GLN A 404 18.79 -14.75 4.04
CA GLN A 404 17.99 -14.76 5.26
C GLN A 404 17.07 -13.53 5.32
N ARG A 405 17.55 -12.37 4.88
CA ARG A 405 16.69 -11.18 4.77
C ARG A 405 15.49 -11.42 3.88
N GLY A 406 15.65 -12.06 2.71
CA GLY A 406 14.55 -12.43 1.84
C GLY A 406 13.54 -13.38 2.51
N ARG A 407 14.02 -14.38 3.27
CA ARG A 407 13.16 -15.26 4.08
C ARG A 407 12.40 -14.48 5.14
N ASN A 408 13.07 -13.61 5.87
CA ASN A 408 12.45 -12.76 6.89
C ASN A 408 11.37 -11.84 6.30
N GLN A 409 11.60 -11.24 5.14
CA GLN A 409 10.60 -10.42 4.45
C GLN A 409 9.35 -11.21 4.09
N MET A 410 9.50 -12.45 3.58
CA MET A 410 8.35 -13.31 3.30
C MET A 410 7.56 -13.66 4.56
N LEU A 411 8.24 -13.92 5.69
CA LEU A 411 7.58 -14.20 6.98
C LEU A 411 6.77 -12.99 7.49
N VAL A 412 7.28 -11.77 7.31
CA VAL A 412 6.55 -10.55 7.64
C VAL A 412 5.32 -10.39 6.73
N VAL A 413 5.45 -10.60 5.42
CA VAL A 413 4.31 -10.58 4.49
C VAL A 413 3.27 -11.63 4.89
N GLN A 414 3.69 -12.85 5.22
CA GLN A 414 2.81 -13.90 5.72
C GLN A 414 2.06 -13.48 6.99
N GLY A 415 2.75 -12.87 7.96
CA GLY A 415 2.15 -12.35 9.19
C GLY A 415 1.09 -11.28 8.92
N ILE A 416 1.36 -10.36 7.99
CA ILE A 416 0.41 -9.32 7.56
C ILE A 416 -0.83 -9.94 6.91
N VAL A 417 -0.66 -10.87 5.96
CA VAL A 417 -1.76 -11.53 5.26
C VAL A 417 -2.63 -12.31 6.26
N ASN A 418 -2.03 -13.10 7.14
CA ASN A 418 -2.76 -13.85 8.17
C ASN A 418 -3.57 -12.94 9.09
N LYS A 419 -2.99 -11.81 9.51
CA LYS A 419 -3.67 -10.84 10.37
C LYS A 419 -4.80 -10.13 9.64
N ALA A 420 -4.57 -9.68 8.41
CA ALA A 420 -5.56 -9.00 7.57
C ALA A 420 -6.72 -9.92 7.16
N ALA A 421 -6.47 -11.21 6.95
CA ALA A 421 -7.49 -12.20 6.63
C ALA A 421 -8.31 -12.65 7.87
N SER A 422 -7.89 -12.31 9.08
CA SER A 422 -8.55 -12.72 10.33
C SER A 422 -9.69 -11.77 10.71
N PRO A 423 -10.69 -12.24 11.51
CA PRO A 423 -11.75 -11.37 12.06
C PRO A 423 -11.22 -10.20 12.91
N ALA A 424 -9.97 -10.24 13.36
CA ALA A 424 -9.36 -9.18 14.16
C ALA A 424 -9.29 -7.84 13.41
N ILE A 425 -9.17 -7.86 12.07
CA ILE A 425 -9.15 -6.68 11.21
C ILE A 425 -10.38 -5.78 11.41
N LEU A 426 -11.54 -6.35 11.75
CA LEU A 426 -12.77 -5.60 11.92
C LEU A 426 -12.72 -4.56 13.05
N LYS A 427 -11.78 -4.69 14.00
CA LYS A 427 -11.59 -3.75 15.10
C LYS A 427 -10.73 -2.53 14.73
N SER A 428 -9.79 -2.71 13.80
CA SER A 428 -8.76 -1.71 13.46
C SER A 428 -8.75 -1.31 11.99
N TYR A 429 -9.73 -1.76 11.20
CA TYR A 429 -9.73 -1.54 9.74
C TYR A 429 -9.59 -0.07 9.34
N GLN A 430 -10.15 0.88 10.10
CA GLN A 430 -10.04 2.32 9.79
C GLN A 430 -8.61 2.82 9.93
N ASP A 431 -7.93 2.42 10.99
CA ASP A 431 -6.53 2.79 11.25
C ASP A 431 -5.60 2.16 10.22
N VAL A 432 -5.87 0.88 9.87
CA VAL A 432 -5.13 0.17 8.81
C VAL A 432 -5.32 0.85 7.45
N LEU A 433 -6.56 1.21 7.08
CA LEU A 433 -6.81 1.91 5.83
C LEU A 433 -6.12 3.29 5.79
N ALA A 434 -6.14 4.02 6.91
CA ALA A 434 -5.46 5.31 7.01
C ALA A 434 -3.94 5.15 6.86
N ALA A 435 -3.33 4.20 7.59
CA ALA A 435 -1.89 3.96 7.54
C ALA A 435 -1.41 3.44 6.17
N ALA A 436 -2.21 2.62 5.50
CA ALA A 436 -1.87 2.06 4.19
C ALA A 436 -2.07 3.04 3.03
N SER A 437 -2.94 4.06 3.19
CA SER A 437 -3.37 4.96 2.11
C SER A 437 -2.21 5.68 1.40
N ASP A 438 -1.20 6.11 2.17
CA ASP A 438 -0.04 6.85 1.66
C ASP A 438 1.22 5.97 1.59
N SER A 439 1.06 4.66 1.85
CA SER A 439 2.17 3.72 2.03
C SER A 439 2.23 2.64 0.95
N ILE A 440 1.17 2.48 0.17
CA ILE A 440 1.01 1.44 -0.85
C ILE A 440 0.58 2.08 -2.18
N ALA A 441 1.25 1.69 -3.26
CA ALA A 441 0.81 1.97 -4.64
C ALA A 441 0.60 0.64 -5.38
N THR A 442 -0.47 0.56 -6.17
CA THR A 442 -0.81 -0.63 -6.97
C THR A 442 -1.51 -0.24 -8.26
N ASN A 443 -1.32 -1.05 -9.30
CA ASN A 443 -2.11 -0.99 -10.54
C ASN A 443 -3.32 -1.94 -10.52
N MET A 444 -3.60 -2.62 -9.39
CA MET A 444 -4.78 -3.46 -9.29
C MET A 444 -6.04 -2.58 -9.27
N PRO A 445 -7.00 -2.78 -10.19
CA PRO A 445 -8.23 -2.01 -10.20
C PRO A 445 -8.97 -2.11 -8.88
N LYS A 446 -9.59 -1.01 -8.48
CA LYS A 446 -10.39 -0.94 -7.25
C LYS A 446 -11.48 -2.00 -7.19
N GLU A 447 -12.10 -2.29 -8.31
CA GLU A 447 -13.17 -3.30 -8.46
C GLU A 447 -12.65 -4.71 -8.16
N ASP A 448 -11.40 -4.99 -8.52
CA ASP A 448 -10.73 -6.26 -8.26
C ASP A 448 -10.41 -6.40 -6.76
N ILE A 449 -9.90 -5.36 -6.12
CA ILE A 449 -9.68 -5.33 -4.67
C ILE A 449 -11.01 -5.56 -3.93
N ILE A 450 -12.08 -4.88 -4.33
CA ILE A 450 -13.42 -5.07 -3.76
C ILE A 450 -13.90 -6.53 -3.94
N SER A 451 -13.61 -7.14 -5.08
CA SER A 451 -13.99 -8.53 -5.36
C SER A 451 -13.26 -9.52 -4.46
N LEU A 452 -11.96 -9.30 -4.18
CA LEU A 452 -11.20 -10.09 -3.20
C LEU A 452 -11.70 -9.89 -1.77
N VAL A 453 -12.03 -8.65 -1.38
CA VAL A 453 -12.62 -8.37 -0.05
C VAL A 453 -13.96 -9.07 0.10
N LYS A 454 -14.83 -9.03 -0.93
CA LYS A 454 -16.11 -9.76 -0.91
C LYS A 454 -15.92 -11.25 -0.74
N MET A 455 -14.99 -11.84 -1.49
CA MET A 455 -14.67 -13.26 -1.41
C MET A 455 -14.25 -13.61 0.02
N GLN A 456 -13.31 -12.89 0.61
CA GLN A 456 -12.83 -13.12 1.97
C GLN A 456 -13.94 -12.99 3.02
N LEU A 457 -14.84 -12.02 2.88
CA LEU A 457 -15.96 -11.81 3.82
C LEU A 457 -17.06 -12.87 3.71
N GLN A 458 -17.11 -13.68 2.65
CA GLN A 458 -18.13 -14.71 2.47
C GLN A 458 -17.92 -15.93 3.36
N ASP A 459 -16.68 -16.37 3.50
CA ASP A 459 -16.35 -17.59 4.22
C ASP A 459 -15.33 -17.41 5.34
N MET A 460 -14.61 -16.25 5.35
CA MET A 460 -13.53 -15.95 6.28
C MET A 460 -12.48 -17.08 6.37
N SER A 461 -12.28 -17.79 5.27
CA SER A 461 -11.32 -18.89 5.18
C SER A 461 -9.88 -18.40 5.37
N GLY A 462 -9.07 -19.20 6.05
CA GLY A 462 -7.63 -18.96 6.15
C GLY A 462 -6.92 -19.26 4.83
N TRP A 463 -5.75 -18.63 4.64
CA TRP A 463 -4.89 -18.87 3.48
C TRP A 463 -3.76 -19.82 3.83
N ASN A 464 -3.49 -20.77 2.93
CA ASN A 464 -2.31 -21.61 3.00
C ASN A 464 -1.14 -20.90 2.28
N ILE A 465 -0.18 -20.39 3.05
CA ILE A 465 0.93 -19.58 2.52
C ILE A 465 2.21 -20.41 2.54
N THR A 466 2.75 -20.67 1.35
CA THR A 466 4.04 -21.34 1.14
C THR A 466 5.08 -20.29 0.75
N THR A 467 6.30 -20.41 1.24
CA THR A 467 7.40 -19.49 0.92
C THR A 467 8.54 -20.22 0.22
N TYR A 468 9.17 -19.60 -0.77
CA TYR A 468 10.35 -20.09 -1.45
C TYR A 468 11.34 -18.96 -1.69
N GLY A 469 12.51 -19.03 -1.06
CA GLY A 469 13.58 -18.03 -1.22
C GLY A 469 14.64 -18.52 -2.19
N LEU A 470 14.97 -17.74 -3.19
CA LEU A 470 16.05 -18.05 -4.12
C LEU A 470 17.40 -17.66 -3.52
N ALA A 471 18.42 -18.38 -3.91
CA ALA A 471 19.83 -18.11 -3.62
C ALA A 471 20.63 -18.10 -4.91
N GLY A 472 21.87 -17.64 -4.85
CA GLY A 472 22.78 -17.62 -6.00
C GLY A 472 24.24 -17.53 -5.56
N GLU A 473 25.12 -17.40 -6.54
CA GLU A 473 26.56 -17.29 -6.35
C GLU A 473 26.99 -15.82 -6.27
N ASN A 474 27.68 -15.44 -5.20
CA ASN A 474 28.26 -14.11 -5.08
C ASN A 474 29.38 -13.92 -6.14
N SER A 475 29.33 -12.82 -6.85
CA SER A 475 30.23 -12.48 -7.95
C SER A 475 30.43 -10.97 -8.02
N ALA A 476 31.23 -10.51 -8.97
CA ALA A 476 31.37 -9.10 -9.29
C ALA A 476 31.32 -8.91 -10.82
N ASP A 477 30.52 -7.93 -11.27
CA ASP A 477 30.37 -7.64 -12.68
C ASP A 477 30.00 -6.16 -12.92
N TYR A 478 30.00 -5.73 -14.18
CA TYR A 478 29.61 -4.38 -14.58
C TYR A 478 28.09 -4.22 -14.52
N CYS A 479 27.61 -3.13 -13.94
CA CYS A 479 26.18 -2.80 -13.88
C CYS A 479 25.87 -1.65 -14.84
N TYR A 480 24.91 -1.84 -15.73
CA TYR A 480 24.58 -0.85 -16.76
C TYR A 480 24.26 0.54 -16.21
N SER A 481 23.51 0.62 -15.11
CA SER A 481 23.17 1.88 -14.44
C SER A 481 24.37 2.62 -13.83
N LEU A 482 25.43 1.87 -13.45
CA LEU A 482 26.63 2.41 -12.80
C LEU A 482 27.83 2.56 -13.74
N GLY A 483 27.76 1.95 -14.92
CA GLY A 483 28.83 2.01 -15.92
C GLY A 483 29.83 0.87 -15.87
N ASN A 484 30.85 0.97 -16.73
CA ASN A 484 31.84 -0.09 -16.93
C ASN A 484 33.21 0.26 -16.30
N ASP A 485 33.27 1.28 -15.44
CA ASP A 485 34.52 1.74 -14.85
C ASP A 485 34.94 0.88 -13.63
N ALA A 486 33.97 0.22 -12.98
CA ALA A 486 34.19 -0.66 -11.86
C ALA A 486 33.29 -1.88 -11.91
N ARG A 487 33.73 -2.97 -11.25
CA ARG A 487 32.89 -4.15 -11.02
C ARG A 487 32.22 -4.05 -9.68
N TYR A 488 30.92 -4.29 -9.66
CA TYR A 488 30.09 -4.22 -8.45
C TYR A 488 29.67 -5.61 -7.98
N ALA A 489 29.52 -5.79 -6.69
CA ALA A 489 29.03 -7.05 -6.12
C ALA A 489 27.66 -7.39 -6.71
N VAL A 490 27.50 -8.58 -7.26
CA VAL A 490 26.28 -9.13 -7.85
C VAL A 490 26.06 -10.55 -7.37
N VAL A 491 24.83 -11.05 -7.53
CA VAL A 491 24.49 -12.46 -7.29
C VAL A 491 24.08 -13.10 -8.60
N ARG A 492 24.82 -14.14 -9.03
CA ARG A 492 24.44 -14.92 -10.21
C ARG A 492 23.32 -15.89 -9.85
N PRO A 493 22.22 -15.94 -10.61
CA PRO A 493 21.11 -16.85 -10.34
C PRO A 493 21.54 -18.31 -10.26
N ASN A 494 21.00 -19.04 -9.30
CA ASN A 494 21.06 -20.50 -9.29
C ASN A 494 19.95 -21.03 -10.20
N GLU A 495 20.31 -21.54 -11.37
CA GLU A 495 19.37 -21.99 -12.40
C GLU A 495 18.42 -23.10 -11.91
N GLN A 496 18.92 -24.00 -11.05
CA GLN A 496 18.09 -25.07 -10.50
C GLN A 496 17.02 -24.53 -9.55
N MET A 497 17.37 -23.56 -8.70
CA MET A 497 16.40 -22.91 -7.82
C MET A 497 15.39 -22.08 -8.61
N VAL A 498 15.82 -21.43 -9.69
CA VAL A 498 14.92 -20.72 -10.61
C VAL A 498 13.93 -21.70 -11.26
N ALA A 499 14.41 -22.84 -11.77
CA ALA A 499 13.55 -23.87 -12.36
C ALA A 499 12.56 -24.45 -11.32
N THR A 500 13.00 -24.65 -10.08
CA THR A 500 12.11 -25.07 -8.98
C THR A 500 11.04 -24.01 -8.71
N ALA A 501 11.41 -22.73 -8.66
CA ALA A 501 10.45 -21.64 -8.48
C ALA A 501 9.43 -21.59 -9.62
N GLN A 502 9.87 -21.76 -10.88
CA GLN A 502 8.97 -21.84 -12.03
C GLN A 502 7.95 -22.97 -11.87
N ASP A 503 8.39 -24.17 -11.44
CA ASP A 503 7.49 -25.31 -11.24
C ASP A 503 6.50 -25.05 -10.09
N LEU A 504 6.94 -24.52 -8.94
CA LEU A 504 6.08 -24.16 -7.82
C LEU A 504 5.02 -23.11 -8.21
N ILE A 505 5.40 -22.10 -8.99
CA ILE A 505 4.49 -21.09 -9.54
C ILE A 505 3.41 -21.78 -10.38
N GLN A 506 3.82 -22.66 -11.31
CA GLN A 506 2.89 -23.38 -12.17
C GLN A 506 1.96 -24.33 -11.39
N GLN A 507 2.44 -24.98 -10.31
CA GLN A 507 1.59 -25.79 -9.42
C GLN A 507 0.43 -24.95 -8.85
N VAL A 508 0.73 -23.77 -8.26
CA VAL A 508 -0.32 -22.91 -7.70
C VAL A 508 -1.28 -22.40 -8.77
N LEU A 509 -0.78 -22.01 -9.95
CA LEU A 509 -1.61 -21.58 -11.08
C LEU A 509 -2.57 -22.67 -11.56
N ARG A 510 -2.16 -23.95 -11.48
CA ARG A 510 -3.03 -25.10 -11.79
C ARG A 510 -3.94 -25.53 -10.62
N GLY A 511 -3.85 -24.89 -9.45
CA GLY A 511 -4.61 -25.24 -8.27
C GLY A 511 -4.04 -26.42 -7.47
N GLU A 512 -2.80 -26.79 -7.74
CA GLU A 512 -2.07 -27.84 -7.01
C GLU A 512 -1.41 -27.24 -5.76
N THR A 513 -1.23 -28.03 -4.70
CA THR A 513 -0.50 -27.58 -3.52
C THR A 513 1.01 -27.56 -3.80
N PRO A 514 1.69 -26.40 -3.68
CA PRO A 514 3.11 -26.33 -3.95
C PRO A 514 3.89 -27.16 -2.92
N THR A 515 4.71 -28.08 -3.39
CA THR A 515 5.53 -28.94 -2.54
C THR A 515 7.00 -28.51 -2.65
N VAL A 516 7.47 -27.80 -1.61
CA VAL A 516 8.88 -27.43 -1.51
C VAL A 516 9.63 -28.65 -0.97
N ASN A 517 10.43 -29.27 -1.81
CA ASN A 517 11.35 -30.32 -1.35
C ASN A 517 12.52 -29.64 -0.62
N PRO A 518 12.88 -30.13 0.59
CA PRO A 518 13.93 -29.55 1.42
C PRO A 518 15.34 -29.61 0.78
#